data_94b96c3314c26dc18e15d245bd6a840a
#
_entry.id   94b96c3314c26dc18e15d245bd6a840a
#
_cell.length_a   1.000
_cell.length_b   1.000
_cell.length_c   1.000
_cell.angle_alpha   90.00
_cell.angle_beta   90.00
_cell.angle_gamma   90.00
#
_symmetry.space_group_name_H-M   'P 1'
#
loop_
_entity.id
_entity.type
_entity.pdbx_description
1 polymer ?
#
loop_
_entity_poly.entity_id
_entity_poly.type
_entity_poly.pdbx_seq_one_letter_code
_entity_poly.pdbx_strand_id
1 'polypeptide(L)'
;TITDMTPGTALLHGITGAGKTLVYVEAARRALEENLSVIILVPEIALTSQLVNEFSQHFDNILLTHSRQTEAERHIIWQRALTSNEPYVVIGPRSALFIPVQQLGLIVIDECHEPSFKQEQSPRYSALRTASILATQHEAKVVLGSATPTISDYYLAQHSNRPIITMSQPARTNTVKPTVRLVDMTKRTDFTRHQFLSNTLLSSL
;
A
#
# COMPACT_ATOMS: atom_id res chain seq x y z
N THR A 1 10.12 -2.83 16.36
CA THR A 1 9.72 -2.03 15.14
C THR A 1 9.86 -2.86 13.89
N ILE A 2 9.32 -2.38 12.74
CA ILE A 2 9.46 -3.08 11.42
C ILE A 2 10.93 -3.28 11.06
N THR A 3 11.73 -2.32 11.42
CA THR A 3 13.18 -2.30 11.14
C THR A 3 13.94 -3.36 11.92
N ASP A 4 13.51 -3.68 13.12
CA ASP A 4 14.19 -4.63 14.02
C ASP A 4 13.68 -6.07 13.85
N MET A 5 12.66 -6.29 12.99
CA MET A 5 12.18 -7.64 12.74
C MET A 5 13.16 -8.42 11.84
N THR A 6 13.25 -9.71 12.08
CA THR A 6 13.91 -10.65 11.17
C THR A 6 13.15 -10.72 9.84
N PRO A 7 13.78 -11.23 8.74
CA PRO A 7 13.09 -11.51 7.49
C PRO A 7 11.76 -12.24 7.71
N GLY A 8 10.71 -11.77 7.05
CA GLY A 8 9.37 -12.31 7.25
C GLY A 8 8.28 -11.28 6.99
N THR A 9 7.03 -11.60 7.33
CA THR A 9 5.87 -10.75 7.07
C THR A 9 5.31 -10.15 8.35
N ALA A 10 5.07 -8.84 8.37
CA ALA A 10 4.35 -8.13 9.43
C ALA A 10 3.05 -7.51 8.90
N LEU A 11 2.04 -7.42 9.74
CA LEU A 11 0.80 -6.68 9.46
C LEU A 11 0.85 -5.32 10.17
N LEU A 12 0.78 -4.23 9.40
CA LEU A 12 0.62 -2.88 9.91
C LEU A 12 -0.87 -2.49 9.84
N HIS A 13 -1.57 -2.66 10.95
CA HIS A 13 -2.97 -2.31 11.10
C HIS A 13 -3.08 -0.88 11.63
N GLY A 14 -3.36 0.08 10.77
CA GLY A 14 -3.44 1.49 11.17
C GLY A 14 -4.68 2.16 10.60
N ILE A 15 -5.40 2.91 11.44
CA ILE A 15 -6.57 3.67 11.00
C ILE A 15 -6.19 4.64 9.86
N THR A 16 -7.18 5.08 9.10
CA THR A 16 -6.96 6.10 8.05
C THR A 16 -6.38 7.37 8.67
N GLY A 17 -5.32 7.91 8.07
CA GLY A 17 -4.63 9.09 8.60
C GLY A 17 -3.71 8.81 9.80
N ALA A 18 -3.45 7.56 10.15
CA ALA A 18 -2.51 7.21 11.22
C ALA A 18 -1.03 7.44 10.85
N GLY A 19 -0.73 7.78 9.59
CA GLY A 19 0.64 8.01 9.15
C GLY A 19 1.36 6.73 8.71
N LYS A 20 0.64 5.73 8.21
CA LYS A 20 1.23 4.50 7.66
C LYS A 20 2.34 4.78 6.64
N THR A 21 2.11 5.76 5.74
CA THR A 21 3.08 6.16 4.71
C THR A 21 4.43 6.57 5.31
N LEU A 22 4.42 7.31 6.44
CA LEU A 22 5.67 7.68 7.12
C LEU A 22 6.43 6.47 7.66
N VAL A 23 5.71 5.45 8.11
CA VAL A 23 6.31 4.17 8.55
C VAL A 23 6.96 3.46 7.36
N TYR A 24 6.31 3.47 6.19
CA TYR A 24 6.88 2.89 4.96
C TYR A 24 8.12 3.64 4.51
N VAL A 25 8.07 4.97 4.52
CA VAL A 25 9.22 5.83 4.18
C VAL A 25 10.40 5.53 5.10
N GLU A 26 10.18 5.48 6.42
CA GLU A 26 11.25 5.19 7.38
C GLU A 26 11.83 3.78 7.21
N ALA A 27 10.96 2.77 6.98
CA ALA A 27 11.41 1.42 6.73
C ALA A 27 12.20 1.30 5.41
N ALA A 28 11.76 1.99 4.36
CA ALA A 28 12.45 2.03 3.07
C ALA A 28 13.80 2.74 3.17
N ARG A 29 13.86 3.90 3.87
CA ARG A 29 15.10 4.63 4.08
C ARG A 29 16.18 3.74 4.74
N ARG A 30 15.82 3.00 5.78
CA ARG A 30 16.75 2.09 6.45
C ARG A 30 17.20 0.93 5.55
N ALA A 31 16.31 0.37 4.74
CA ALA A 31 16.71 -0.66 3.78
C ALA A 31 17.72 -0.10 2.76
N LEU A 32 17.50 1.12 2.25
CA LEU A 32 18.45 1.78 1.34
C LEU A 32 19.80 2.06 2.00
N GLU A 33 19.83 2.45 3.27
CA GLU A 33 21.08 2.65 4.05
C GLU A 33 21.87 1.35 4.22
N GLU A 34 21.17 0.20 4.22
CA GLU A 34 21.77 -1.14 4.22
C GLU A 34 22.15 -1.62 2.80
N ASN A 35 22.10 -0.75 1.79
CA ASN A 35 22.29 -1.07 0.36
C ASN A 35 21.27 -2.08 -0.20
N LEU A 36 20.06 -2.11 0.35
CA LEU A 36 18.98 -2.97 -0.08
C LEU A 36 17.90 -2.17 -0.79
N SER A 37 17.43 -2.67 -1.92
CA SER A 37 16.35 -2.06 -2.69
C SER A 37 14.97 -2.41 -2.11
N VAL A 38 13.97 -1.59 -2.45
CA VAL A 38 12.63 -1.67 -1.88
C VAL A 38 11.58 -1.74 -2.97
N ILE A 39 10.52 -2.54 -2.77
CA ILE A 39 9.31 -2.53 -3.59
C ILE A 39 8.15 -2.01 -2.75
N ILE A 40 7.45 -0.98 -3.24
CA ILE A 40 6.23 -0.47 -2.63
C ILE A 40 5.07 -0.70 -3.59
N LEU A 41 4.17 -1.58 -3.22
CA LEU A 41 2.96 -1.86 -3.96
C LEU A 41 1.84 -0.96 -3.45
N VAL A 42 1.18 -0.31 -4.38
CA VAL A 42 -0.02 0.50 -4.12
C VAL A 42 -1.13 0.08 -5.08
N PRO A 43 -2.41 0.16 -4.67
CA PRO A 43 -3.51 -0.03 -5.61
C PRO A 43 -3.38 0.95 -6.78
N GLU A 44 -3.70 0.50 -7.99
CA GLU A 44 -3.54 1.33 -9.18
C GLU A 44 -4.32 2.65 -9.11
N ILE A 45 -5.50 2.62 -8.48
CA ILE A 45 -6.33 3.80 -8.23
C ILE A 45 -5.69 4.79 -7.24
N ALA A 46 -4.81 4.31 -6.37
CA ALA A 46 -4.09 5.12 -5.38
C ALA A 46 -2.77 5.68 -5.93
N LEU A 47 -2.30 5.20 -7.09
CA LEU A 47 -1.08 5.67 -7.73
C LEU A 47 -1.30 7.04 -8.38
N THR A 48 -1.48 8.04 -7.53
CA THR A 48 -1.68 9.44 -7.93
C THR A 48 -0.37 10.21 -7.98
N SER A 49 -0.37 11.33 -8.70
CA SER A 49 0.77 12.24 -8.71
C SER A 49 1.15 12.73 -7.32
N GLN A 50 0.17 12.86 -6.42
CA GLN A 50 0.39 13.27 -5.03
C GLN A 50 1.19 12.21 -4.26
N LEU A 51 0.84 10.94 -4.38
CA LEU A 51 1.56 9.84 -3.74
C LEU A 51 3.00 9.76 -4.26
N VAL A 52 3.18 9.83 -5.58
CA VAL A 52 4.50 9.81 -6.20
C VAL A 52 5.35 10.98 -5.72
N ASN A 53 4.78 12.19 -5.66
CA ASN A 53 5.47 13.37 -5.16
C ASN A 53 5.85 13.22 -3.67
N GLU A 54 4.99 12.62 -2.85
CA GLU A 54 5.29 12.35 -1.43
C GLU A 54 6.53 11.47 -1.30
N PHE A 55 6.61 10.37 -2.04
CA PHE A 55 7.80 9.51 -2.02
C PHE A 55 9.04 10.19 -2.64
N SER A 56 8.87 11.00 -3.69
CA SER A 56 9.98 11.71 -4.34
C SER A 56 10.61 12.78 -3.45
N GLN A 57 9.95 13.21 -2.37
CA GLN A 57 10.55 14.09 -1.36
C GLN A 57 11.53 13.36 -0.44
N HIS A 58 11.48 12.04 -0.40
CA HIS A 58 12.27 11.21 0.51
C HIS A 58 13.30 10.34 -0.19
N PHE A 59 13.16 10.10 -1.50
CA PHE A 59 14.02 9.19 -2.25
C PHE A 59 14.40 9.79 -3.61
N ASP A 60 15.68 9.77 -3.94
CA ASP A 60 16.21 10.30 -5.21
C ASP A 60 16.11 9.26 -6.33
N ASN A 61 16.27 7.97 -6.02
CA ASN A 61 16.28 6.88 -7.00
C ASN A 61 14.99 6.06 -6.95
N ILE A 62 13.97 6.52 -7.67
CA ILE A 62 12.66 5.87 -7.78
C ILE A 62 12.45 5.31 -9.18
N LEU A 63 12.00 4.07 -9.25
CA LEU A 63 11.50 3.40 -10.44
C LEU A 63 9.98 3.29 -10.35
N LEU A 64 9.26 4.16 -11.05
CA LEU A 64 7.80 4.15 -11.06
C LEU A 64 7.29 3.26 -12.18
N THR A 65 6.35 2.35 -11.89
CA THR A 65 5.64 1.54 -12.89
C THR A 65 4.14 1.70 -12.75
N HIS A 66 3.41 1.72 -13.88
CA HIS A 66 1.95 1.80 -13.94
C HIS A 66 1.41 1.24 -15.27
N SER A 67 0.10 0.95 -15.32
CA SER A 67 -0.54 0.31 -16.49
C SER A 67 -0.49 1.14 -17.78
N ARG A 68 -0.40 2.47 -17.68
CA ARG A 68 -0.39 3.38 -18.83
C ARG A 68 0.96 3.48 -19.54
N GLN A 69 2.01 2.83 -18.99
CA GLN A 69 3.34 2.83 -19.61
C GLN A 69 3.34 1.99 -20.89
N THR A 70 4.03 2.51 -21.90
CA THR A 70 4.34 1.79 -23.12
C THR A 70 5.32 0.63 -22.82
N GLU A 71 5.45 -0.30 -23.77
CA GLU A 71 6.44 -1.38 -23.63
C GLU A 71 7.87 -0.86 -23.57
N ALA A 72 8.17 0.19 -24.34
CA ALA A 72 9.49 0.82 -24.32
C ALA A 72 9.83 1.43 -22.95
N GLU A 73 8.89 2.16 -22.34
CA GLU A 73 9.07 2.72 -20.99
C GLU A 73 9.26 1.63 -19.95
N ARG A 74 8.47 0.55 -20.01
CA ARG A 74 8.63 -0.60 -19.13
C ARG A 74 9.99 -1.28 -19.31
N HIS A 75 10.45 -1.41 -20.55
CA HIS A 75 11.76 -1.97 -20.86
C HIS A 75 12.90 -1.12 -20.27
N ILE A 76 12.80 0.20 -20.35
CA ILE A 76 13.78 1.13 -19.76
C ILE A 76 13.84 0.93 -18.23
N ILE A 77 12.69 0.86 -17.56
CA ILE A 77 12.63 0.60 -16.11
C ILE A 77 13.27 -0.74 -15.78
N TRP A 78 12.97 -1.76 -16.56
CA TRP A 78 13.50 -3.11 -16.38
C TRP A 78 15.03 -3.16 -16.52
N GLN A 79 15.56 -2.49 -17.54
CA GLN A 79 17.01 -2.34 -17.74
C GLN A 79 17.66 -1.57 -16.58
N ARG A 80 17.07 -0.44 -16.16
CA ARG A 80 17.57 0.32 -15.02
C ARG A 80 17.62 -0.52 -13.76
N ALA A 81 16.59 -1.32 -13.49
CA ALA A 81 16.56 -2.21 -12.34
C ALA A 81 17.66 -3.27 -12.38
N LEU A 82 17.96 -3.82 -13.57
CA LEU A 82 19.02 -4.81 -13.75
C LEU A 82 20.43 -4.24 -13.66
N THR A 83 20.64 -3.01 -14.10
CA THR A 83 21.99 -2.42 -14.25
C THR A 83 22.34 -1.43 -13.15
N SER A 84 21.41 -1.12 -12.26
CA SER A 84 21.70 -0.20 -11.14
C SER A 84 22.66 -0.86 -10.15
N ASN A 85 23.73 -0.13 -9.85
CA ASN A 85 24.68 -0.50 -8.78
C ASN A 85 24.29 0.11 -7.42
N GLU A 86 23.33 1.03 -7.41
CA GLU A 86 22.84 1.68 -6.21
C GLU A 86 21.44 1.15 -5.87
N PRO A 87 21.07 1.09 -4.58
CA PRO A 87 19.74 0.69 -4.17
C PRO A 87 18.70 1.72 -4.64
N TYR A 88 17.48 1.25 -4.87
CA TYR A 88 16.39 2.07 -5.38
C TYR A 88 15.04 1.61 -4.82
N VAL A 89 14.06 2.50 -4.95
CA VAL A 89 12.66 2.22 -4.59
C VAL A 89 11.85 1.99 -5.85
N VAL A 90 11.23 0.83 -5.99
CA VAL A 90 10.20 0.56 -7.02
C VAL A 90 8.85 0.90 -6.44
N ILE A 91 8.06 1.72 -7.13
CA ILE A 91 6.67 2.02 -6.75
C ILE A 91 5.74 1.63 -7.89
N GLY A 92 4.69 0.90 -7.59
CA GLY A 92 3.72 0.53 -8.61
C GLY A 92 2.63 -0.42 -8.13
N PRO A 93 1.76 -0.88 -9.06
CA PRO A 93 0.73 -1.86 -8.78
C PRO A 93 1.35 -3.27 -8.62
N ARG A 94 0.52 -4.28 -8.47
CA ARG A 94 0.94 -5.67 -8.30
C ARG A 94 2.00 -6.16 -9.29
N SER A 95 2.03 -5.63 -10.51
CA SER A 95 3.02 -5.99 -11.54
C SER A 95 4.45 -5.54 -11.20
N ALA A 96 4.62 -4.58 -10.29
CA ALA A 96 5.93 -4.14 -9.82
C ALA A 96 6.75 -5.26 -9.15
N LEU A 97 6.09 -6.31 -8.65
CA LEU A 97 6.76 -7.50 -8.10
C LEU A 97 7.63 -8.25 -9.11
N PHE A 98 7.40 -8.06 -10.40
CA PHE A 98 8.14 -8.75 -11.47
C PHE A 98 9.30 -7.93 -12.04
N ILE A 99 9.56 -6.74 -11.48
CA ILE A 99 10.77 -5.99 -11.79
C ILE A 99 11.96 -6.72 -11.17
N PRO A 100 13.06 -6.93 -11.93
CA PRO A 100 14.22 -7.71 -11.48
C PRO A 100 15.07 -6.92 -10.48
N VAL A 101 14.53 -6.74 -9.27
CA VAL A 101 15.19 -5.97 -8.21
C VAL A 101 16.40 -6.74 -7.70
N GLN A 102 17.56 -6.09 -7.77
CA GLN A 102 18.78 -6.56 -7.14
C GLN A 102 18.76 -6.26 -5.65
N GLN A 103 19.29 -7.19 -4.83
CA GLN A 103 19.42 -6.99 -3.37
C GLN A 103 18.13 -6.46 -2.71
N LEU A 104 17.03 -7.17 -2.89
CA LEU A 104 15.73 -6.80 -2.31
C LEU A 104 15.74 -6.98 -0.79
N GLY A 105 15.44 -5.92 -0.04
CA GLY A 105 15.39 -5.95 1.43
C GLY A 105 14.00 -5.73 2.03
N LEU A 106 13.11 -5.05 1.28
CA LEU A 106 11.79 -4.72 1.81
C LEU A 106 10.73 -4.73 0.70
N ILE A 107 9.59 -5.32 1.00
CA ILE A 107 8.36 -5.20 0.19
C ILE A 107 7.28 -4.59 1.07
N VAL A 108 6.70 -3.48 0.65
CA VAL A 108 5.53 -2.86 1.28
C VAL A 108 4.33 -3.09 0.37
N ILE A 109 3.19 -3.48 0.94
CA ILE A 109 1.91 -3.58 0.23
C ILE A 109 0.93 -2.68 0.97
N ASP A 110 0.70 -1.49 0.44
CA ASP A 110 -0.26 -0.56 1.03
C ASP A 110 -1.69 -0.93 0.61
N GLU A 111 -2.63 -0.71 1.53
CA GLU A 111 -4.05 -1.12 1.39
C GLU A 111 -4.18 -2.59 0.93
N CYS A 112 -3.44 -3.49 1.60
CA CYS A 112 -3.30 -4.91 1.22
C CYS A 112 -4.63 -5.68 1.10
N HIS A 113 -5.73 -5.13 1.63
CA HIS A 113 -7.09 -5.66 1.52
C HIS A 113 -7.73 -5.44 0.14
N GLU A 114 -7.13 -4.59 -0.70
CA GLU A 114 -7.69 -4.24 -2.01
C GLU A 114 -7.74 -5.45 -2.96
N PRO A 115 -8.90 -5.74 -3.58
CA PRO A 115 -9.04 -6.87 -4.50
C PRO A 115 -8.10 -6.80 -5.71
N SER A 116 -7.64 -5.59 -6.08
CA SER A 116 -6.71 -5.37 -7.18
C SER A 116 -5.37 -6.10 -7.03
N PHE A 117 -5.00 -6.52 -5.82
CA PHE A 117 -3.81 -7.33 -5.58
C PHE A 117 -3.98 -8.81 -5.92
N LYS A 118 -5.17 -9.23 -6.35
CA LYS A 118 -5.43 -10.56 -6.89
C LYS A 118 -5.61 -10.49 -8.40
N GLN A 119 -4.74 -11.16 -9.16
CA GLN A 119 -4.90 -11.32 -10.60
C GLN A 119 -5.84 -12.48 -10.89
N GLU A 120 -7.00 -12.19 -11.49
CA GLU A 120 -8.01 -13.21 -11.82
C GLU A 120 -7.85 -13.76 -13.25
N GLN A 121 -7.23 -13.00 -14.13
CA GLN A 121 -6.91 -13.44 -15.49
C GLN A 121 -5.59 -14.21 -15.50
N SER A 122 -5.40 -15.04 -16.52
CA SER A 122 -4.15 -15.81 -16.69
C SER A 122 -2.96 -14.88 -17.02
N PRO A 123 -1.81 -15.07 -16.35
CA PRO A 123 -1.53 -15.98 -15.24
C PRO A 123 -2.16 -15.50 -13.92
N ARG A 124 -2.88 -16.39 -13.23
CA ARG A 124 -3.53 -16.08 -11.94
C ARG A 124 -2.51 -16.09 -10.81
N TYR A 125 -2.47 -15.02 -10.01
CA TYR A 125 -1.63 -14.94 -8.82
C TYR A 125 -2.18 -13.96 -7.79
N SER A 126 -1.71 -14.09 -6.55
CA SER A 126 -1.94 -13.12 -5.48
C SER A 126 -0.65 -12.37 -5.22
N ALA A 127 -0.69 -11.04 -5.27
CA ALA A 127 0.48 -10.20 -4.97
C ALA A 127 1.01 -10.44 -3.55
N LEU A 128 0.14 -10.64 -2.56
CA LEU A 128 0.55 -10.91 -1.18
C LEU A 128 1.35 -12.23 -1.08
N ARG A 129 0.85 -13.28 -1.74
CA ARG A 129 1.55 -14.57 -1.75
C ARG A 129 2.86 -14.50 -2.54
N THR A 130 2.85 -13.85 -3.69
CA THR A 130 4.06 -13.67 -4.52
C THR A 130 5.11 -12.86 -3.77
N ALA A 131 4.72 -11.78 -3.11
CA ALA A 131 5.62 -10.98 -2.28
C ALA A 131 6.24 -11.80 -1.14
N SER A 132 5.45 -12.64 -0.47
CA SER A 132 5.95 -13.52 0.59
C SER A 132 6.97 -14.52 0.08
N ILE A 133 6.75 -15.11 -1.10
CA ILE A 133 7.70 -16.06 -1.73
C ILE A 133 8.98 -15.32 -2.14
N LEU A 134 8.85 -14.17 -2.80
CA LEU A 134 9.97 -13.34 -3.22
C LEU A 134 10.82 -12.91 -2.02
N ALA A 135 10.17 -12.45 -0.96
CA ALA A 135 10.84 -12.05 0.27
C ALA A 135 11.59 -13.22 0.92
N THR A 136 11.04 -14.44 0.90
CA THR A 136 11.74 -15.62 1.41
C THR A 136 13.01 -15.94 0.63
N GLN A 137 12.98 -15.75 -0.70
CA GLN A 137 14.15 -16.00 -1.57
C GLN A 137 15.27 -14.97 -1.36
N HIS A 138 14.91 -13.73 -1.00
CA HIS A 138 15.85 -12.61 -0.82
C HIS A 138 16.16 -12.32 0.65
N GLU A 139 15.63 -13.08 1.59
CA GLU A 139 15.70 -12.81 3.03
C GLU A 139 15.16 -11.40 3.38
N ALA A 140 14.18 -10.94 2.60
CA ALA A 140 13.59 -9.61 2.72
C ALA A 140 12.45 -9.58 3.73
N LYS A 141 12.06 -8.37 4.14
CA LYS A 141 10.90 -8.10 5.00
C LYS A 141 9.67 -7.78 4.14
N VAL A 142 8.49 -8.18 4.60
CA VAL A 142 7.20 -7.80 3.98
C VAL A 142 6.37 -7.05 4.99
N VAL A 143 5.83 -5.90 4.60
CA VAL A 143 4.88 -5.11 5.40
C VAL A 143 3.56 -5.05 4.67
N LEU A 144 2.53 -5.65 5.27
CA LEU A 144 1.15 -5.58 4.80
C LEU A 144 0.45 -4.44 5.55
N GLY A 145 0.18 -3.34 4.89
CA GLY A 145 -0.48 -2.18 5.49
C GLY A 145 -1.96 -2.10 5.11
N SER A 146 -2.82 -1.88 6.11
CA SER A 146 -4.24 -1.66 5.89
C SER A 146 -4.90 -0.95 7.07
N ALA A 147 -5.94 -0.17 6.79
CA ALA A 147 -6.85 0.33 7.81
C ALA A 147 -7.91 -0.74 8.17
N THR A 148 -8.23 -1.60 7.23
CA THR A 148 -9.27 -2.63 7.32
C THR A 148 -8.74 -3.96 6.79
N PRO A 149 -7.75 -4.58 7.47
CA PRO A 149 -7.22 -5.86 7.03
C PRO A 149 -8.33 -6.90 6.95
N THR A 150 -8.23 -7.83 5.99
CA THR A 150 -9.21 -8.90 5.88
C THR A 150 -9.13 -9.84 7.09
N ILE A 151 -10.23 -10.51 7.40
CA ILE A 151 -10.27 -11.51 8.49
C ILE A 151 -9.19 -12.58 8.25
N SER A 152 -8.99 -12.98 6.99
CA SER A 152 -8.00 -13.99 6.61
C SER A 152 -6.57 -13.51 6.89
N ASP A 153 -6.22 -12.26 6.53
CA ASP A 153 -4.88 -11.72 6.74
C ASP A 153 -4.58 -11.55 8.23
N TYR A 154 -5.57 -11.08 8.99
CA TYR A 154 -5.45 -10.92 10.44
C TYR A 154 -5.30 -12.28 11.14
N TYR A 155 -6.13 -13.26 10.76
CA TYR A 155 -6.05 -14.63 11.26
C TYR A 155 -4.69 -15.27 10.96
N LEU A 156 -4.20 -15.14 9.72
CA LEU A 156 -2.89 -15.66 9.34
C LEU A 156 -1.77 -14.99 10.13
N ALA A 157 -1.84 -13.68 10.37
CA ALA A 157 -0.86 -12.99 11.17
C ALA A 157 -0.81 -13.54 12.60
N GLN A 158 -1.96 -13.74 13.23
CA GLN A 158 -2.04 -14.29 14.59
C GLN A 158 -1.54 -15.74 14.66
N HIS A 159 -1.95 -16.61 13.74
CA HIS A 159 -1.65 -18.06 13.81
C HIS A 159 -0.25 -18.40 13.29
N SER A 160 0.34 -17.56 12.44
CA SER A 160 1.71 -17.74 11.96
C SER A 160 2.74 -16.98 12.79
N ASN A 161 2.35 -16.48 13.96
CA ASN A 161 3.19 -15.67 14.86
C ASN A 161 3.89 -14.49 14.15
N ARG A 162 3.17 -13.86 13.20
CA ARG A 162 3.65 -12.67 12.50
C ARG A 162 3.39 -11.43 13.34
N PRO A 163 4.31 -10.47 13.41
CA PRO A 163 4.07 -9.23 14.12
C PRO A 163 2.83 -8.49 13.60
N ILE A 164 1.93 -8.10 14.50
CA ILE A 164 0.82 -7.19 14.22
C ILE A 164 1.13 -5.86 14.90
N ILE A 165 1.40 -4.84 14.10
CA ILE A 165 1.73 -3.50 14.57
C ILE A 165 0.48 -2.64 14.43
N THR A 166 -0.05 -2.13 15.54
CA THR A 166 -1.29 -1.36 15.55
C THR A 166 -1.02 0.13 15.70
N MET A 167 -1.61 0.94 14.81
CA MET A 167 -1.59 2.41 14.86
C MET A 167 -3.03 2.91 15.06
N SER A 168 -3.43 3.12 16.30
CA SER A 168 -4.81 3.46 16.69
C SER A 168 -5.08 4.96 16.80
N GLN A 169 -4.06 5.80 16.67
CA GLN A 169 -4.18 7.25 16.78
C GLN A 169 -3.90 7.92 15.42
N PRO A 170 -4.64 8.97 15.06
CA PRO A 170 -4.34 9.75 13.86
C PRO A 170 -3.01 10.50 14.05
N ALA A 171 -2.22 10.59 12.97
CA ALA A 171 -0.93 11.31 12.99
C ALA A 171 -1.12 12.83 13.20
N ARG A 172 -2.28 13.38 12.82
CA ARG A 172 -2.64 14.78 13.07
C ARG A 172 -3.63 14.88 14.22
N THR A 173 -3.28 15.60 15.28
CA THR A 173 -4.07 15.75 16.50
C THR A 173 -5.32 16.64 16.32
N ASN A 174 -5.39 17.46 15.27
CA ASN A 174 -6.48 18.43 15.03
C ASN A 174 -7.51 17.94 13.99
N THR A 175 -7.73 16.65 13.84
CA THR A 175 -8.79 16.15 12.97
C THR A 175 -10.15 16.30 13.64
N VAL A 176 -11.00 17.16 13.07
CA VAL A 176 -12.42 17.25 13.47
C VAL A 176 -13.08 15.91 13.10
N LYS A 177 -13.64 15.23 14.10
CA LYS A 177 -14.39 13.99 13.83
C LYS A 177 -15.62 14.32 13.00
N PRO A 178 -15.88 13.60 11.90
CA PRO A 178 -17.08 13.81 11.11
C PRO A 178 -18.33 13.52 11.94
N THR A 179 -19.35 14.35 11.81
CA THR A 179 -20.66 14.08 12.39
C THR A 179 -21.41 13.10 11.50
N VAL A 180 -21.73 11.92 12.02
CA VAL A 180 -22.52 10.92 11.29
C VAL A 180 -23.99 11.16 11.57
N ARG A 181 -24.80 11.33 10.51
CA ARG A 181 -26.26 11.41 10.59
C ARG A 181 -26.88 10.22 9.85
N LEU A 182 -27.69 9.46 10.55
CA LEU A 182 -28.49 8.39 9.95
C LEU A 182 -29.79 8.97 9.40
N VAL A 183 -30.07 8.68 8.15
CA VAL A 183 -31.33 9.10 7.48
C VAL A 183 -32.11 7.85 7.13
N ASP A 184 -33.37 7.81 7.60
CA ASP A 184 -34.29 6.70 7.30
C ASP A 184 -34.84 6.86 5.87
N MET A 185 -34.39 6.00 4.97
CA MET A 185 -34.77 6.02 3.54
C MET A 185 -36.27 5.69 3.32
N THR A 186 -36.99 5.17 4.31
CA THR A 186 -38.43 4.88 4.21
C THR A 186 -39.30 6.11 4.45
N LYS A 187 -38.74 7.15 5.11
CA LYS A 187 -39.48 8.39 5.40
C LYS A 187 -39.45 9.35 4.21
N ARG A 188 -40.49 9.29 3.38
CA ARG A 188 -40.63 10.12 2.19
C ARG A 188 -40.58 11.64 2.46
N THR A 189 -40.91 12.09 3.65
CA THR A 189 -40.82 13.48 4.09
C THR A 189 -39.41 14.05 4.04
N ASP A 190 -38.40 13.22 4.18
CA ASP A 190 -36.99 13.62 4.18
C ASP A 190 -36.41 13.71 2.75
N PHE A 191 -37.22 13.37 1.72
CA PHE A 191 -36.83 13.29 0.30
C PHE A 191 -37.74 14.14 -0.61
N THR A 192 -38.13 15.35 -0.18
CA THR A 192 -39.05 16.18 -0.93
C THR A 192 -38.44 16.87 -2.16
N ARG A 193 -37.11 17.08 -2.14
CA ARG A 193 -36.37 17.76 -3.23
C ARG A 193 -35.78 16.80 -4.26
N HIS A 194 -35.52 15.55 -3.86
CA HIS A 194 -34.90 14.56 -4.74
C HIS A 194 -35.28 13.14 -4.29
N GLN A 195 -35.50 12.24 -5.23
CA GLN A 195 -36.00 10.90 -4.94
C GLN A 195 -35.04 10.02 -4.11
N PHE A 196 -33.72 10.22 -4.27
CA PHE A 196 -32.66 9.40 -3.65
C PHE A 196 -31.73 10.19 -2.72
N LEU A 197 -31.79 11.52 -2.72
CA LEU A 197 -30.95 12.37 -1.88
C LEU A 197 -31.81 13.04 -0.82
N SER A 198 -31.47 12.83 0.45
CA SER A 198 -32.22 13.44 1.54
C SER A 198 -32.09 14.97 1.53
N ASN A 199 -33.12 15.66 2.03
CA ASN A 199 -33.10 17.14 2.18
C ASN A 199 -31.90 17.56 3.03
N THR A 200 -31.52 16.78 4.03
CA THR A 200 -30.35 17.02 4.89
C THR A 200 -29.06 16.96 4.08
N LEU A 201 -28.89 15.95 3.21
CA LEU A 201 -27.73 15.85 2.34
C LEU A 201 -27.66 17.03 1.36
N LEU A 202 -28.78 17.35 0.69
CA LEU A 202 -28.85 18.46 -0.26
C LEU A 202 -28.59 19.83 0.38
N SER A 203 -28.85 19.98 1.68
CA SER A 203 -28.55 21.21 2.40
C SER A 203 -27.10 21.29 2.90
N SER A 204 -26.34 20.21 2.79
CA SER A 204 -24.93 20.11 3.21
C SER A 204 -23.95 20.22 2.02
N LEU A 205 -24.47 20.17 0.79
CA LEU A 205 -23.75 20.37 -0.47
C LEU A 205 -23.78 21.84 -0.87
#